data_25afba6ba13696bae54da72823611bc9
#
_entry.id   25afba6ba13696bae54da72823611bc9
#
_cell.length_a   1.000
_cell.length_b   1.000
_cell.length_c   1.000
_cell.angle_alpha   90.00
_cell.angle_beta   90.00
_cell.angle_gamma   90.00
#
_symmetry.space_group_name_H-M   'P 1'
#
loop_
_entity.id
_entity.type
_entity.pdbx_description
1 polymer ?
#
loop_
_entity_poly.entity_id
_entity_poly.type
_entity_poly.pdbx_seq_one_letter_code
_entity_poly.pdbx_strand_id
1 'polypeptide(L)'
;MLTVDDVEAALTNVIDPELGLDFVELGLIYGIEISGGDVQVTFTLTTPAGPIGPMVTEQIEEFVSELDGVTSVESSMVFTPPWSPDKMSEDAKFALGY
;
A
#
# COMPACT_ATOMS: atom_id res chain seq x y z
N MET A 1 0.19 -13.13 -16.69
CA MET A 1 -0.97 -13.16 -15.80
C MET A 1 -0.74 -12.23 -14.63
N LEU A 2 -1.70 -11.39 -14.32
CA LEU A 2 -1.62 -10.46 -13.19
C LEU A 2 -1.71 -11.22 -11.87
N THR A 3 -0.76 -10.99 -10.96
CA THR A 3 -0.71 -11.66 -9.67
C THR A 3 -0.68 -10.66 -8.52
N VAL A 4 -0.98 -11.16 -7.30
CA VAL A 4 -0.85 -10.34 -6.09
C VAL A 4 0.59 -9.84 -5.94
N ASP A 5 1.58 -10.67 -6.27
CA ASP A 5 2.99 -10.26 -6.21
C ASP A 5 3.29 -9.10 -7.15
N ASP A 6 2.68 -9.09 -8.34
CA ASP A 6 2.84 -7.98 -9.28
C ASP A 6 2.29 -6.67 -8.70
N VAL A 7 1.12 -6.75 -8.10
CA VAL A 7 0.49 -5.58 -7.47
C VAL A 7 1.33 -5.11 -6.27
N GLU A 8 1.77 -6.04 -5.44
CA GLU A 8 2.61 -5.72 -4.29
C GLU A 8 3.90 -5.03 -4.72
N ALA A 9 4.54 -5.53 -5.79
CA ALA A 9 5.74 -4.90 -6.32
C ALA A 9 5.48 -3.47 -6.79
N ALA A 10 4.34 -3.23 -7.44
CA ALA A 10 3.97 -1.88 -7.85
C ALA A 10 3.75 -0.96 -6.65
N LEU A 11 3.20 -1.49 -5.56
CA LEU A 11 2.93 -0.72 -4.35
C LEU A 11 4.21 -0.32 -3.60
N THR A 12 5.35 -0.93 -3.89
CA THR A 12 6.63 -0.50 -3.32
C THR A 12 7.05 0.89 -3.82
N ASN A 13 6.36 1.44 -4.81
CA ASN A 13 6.58 2.80 -5.27
C ASN A 13 5.80 3.85 -4.47
N VAL A 14 4.89 3.40 -3.61
CA VAL A 14 4.10 4.30 -2.76
C VAL A 14 4.89 4.51 -1.46
N ILE A 15 5.41 5.70 -1.29
CA ILE A 15 6.33 6.04 -0.19
C ILE A 15 5.61 6.90 0.84
N ASP A 16 5.75 6.51 2.12
CA ASP A 16 5.25 7.33 3.22
C ASP A 16 6.19 8.52 3.41
N PRO A 17 5.68 9.76 3.28
CA PRO A 17 6.56 10.94 3.35
C PRO A 17 7.13 11.20 4.74
N GLU A 18 6.51 10.66 5.78
CA GLU A 18 7.00 10.86 7.15
C GLU A 18 8.14 9.91 7.49
N LEU A 19 8.03 8.65 7.08
CA LEU A 19 8.99 7.63 7.44
C LEU A 19 10.00 7.32 6.33
N GLY A 20 9.71 7.73 5.10
CA GLY A 20 10.62 7.54 3.98
C GLY A 20 10.73 6.11 3.47
N LEU A 21 9.82 5.23 3.88
CA LEU A 21 9.77 3.84 3.44
C LEU A 21 8.48 3.60 2.68
N ASP A 22 8.46 2.53 1.88
CA ASP A 22 7.28 2.21 1.09
C ASP A 22 6.21 1.52 1.95
N PHE A 23 4.97 1.57 1.45
CA PHE A 23 3.80 1.07 2.16
C PHE A 23 3.84 -0.44 2.41
N VAL A 24 4.47 -1.20 1.54
CA VAL A 24 4.59 -2.65 1.72
C VAL A 24 5.52 -2.96 2.88
N GLU A 25 6.69 -2.34 2.91
CA GLU A 25 7.67 -2.52 3.99
C GLU A 25 7.11 -2.07 5.34
N LEU A 26 6.30 -1.02 5.35
CA LEU A 26 5.71 -0.50 6.58
C LEU A 26 4.53 -1.33 7.09
N GLY A 27 4.06 -2.30 6.30
CA GLY A 27 2.91 -3.11 6.68
C GLY A 27 1.60 -2.34 6.63
N LEU A 28 1.52 -1.36 5.75
CA LEU A 28 0.33 -0.52 5.59
C LEU A 28 -0.66 -1.06 4.55
N ILE A 29 -0.26 -2.06 3.77
CA ILE A 29 -1.14 -2.71 2.80
C ILE A 29 -1.81 -3.89 3.50
N TYR A 30 -3.12 -3.80 3.68
CA TYR A 30 -3.87 -4.80 4.42
C TYR A 30 -4.52 -5.85 3.55
N GLY A 31 -4.71 -5.57 2.27
CA GLY A 31 -5.30 -6.55 1.39
C GLY A 31 -5.14 -6.17 -0.07
N ILE A 32 -5.01 -7.19 -0.91
CA ILE A 32 -4.97 -7.05 -2.36
C ILE A 32 -5.90 -8.12 -2.92
N GLU A 33 -6.92 -7.69 -3.67
CA GLU A 33 -7.84 -8.61 -4.31
C GLU A 33 -7.85 -8.35 -5.81
N ILE A 34 -7.79 -9.41 -6.59
CA ILE A 34 -7.78 -9.33 -8.05
C ILE A 34 -8.93 -10.18 -8.59
N SER A 35 -9.74 -9.55 -9.45
CA SER A 35 -10.82 -10.24 -10.15
C SER A 35 -10.73 -9.86 -11.63
N GLY A 36 -10.18 -10.77 -12.44
CA GLY A 36 -9.87 -10.43 -13.83
C GLY A 36 -8.85 -9.31 -13.88
N GLY A 37 -9.22 -8.16 -14.46
CA GLY A 37 -8.37 -6.98 -14.50
C GLY A 37 -8.70 -5.96 -13.41
N ASP A 38 -9.68 -6.25 -12.55
CA ASP A 38 -10.09 -5.35 -11.49
C ASP A 38 -9.26 -5.62 -10.24
N VAL A 39 -8.58 -4.59 -9.72
CA VAL A 39 -7.72 -4.70 -8.55
C VAL A 39 -8.28 -3.85 -7.44
N GLN A 40 -8.40 -4.43 -6.25
CA GLN A 40 -8.79 -3.69 -5.06
C GLN A 40 -7.67 -3.77 -4.04
N VAL A 41 -7.26 -2.60 -3.53
CA VAL A 41 -6.19 -2.47 -2.54
C VAL A 41 -6.79 -1.88 -1.27
N THR A 42 -6.59 -2.58 -0.15
CA THR A 42 -6.99 -2.09 1.16
C THR A 42 -5.73 -1.67 1.92
N PHE A 43 -5.73 -0.48 2.43
CA PHE A 43 -4.55 0.07 3.10
C PHE A 43 -4.94 0.89 4.32
N THR A 44 -3.95 1.20 5.15
CA THR A 44 -4.11 2.11 6.28
C THR A 44 -2.98 3.14 6.29
N LEU A 45 -3.03 4.03 7.26
CA LEU A 45 -2.01 5.07 7.46
C LEU A 45 -1.40 4.91 8.84
N THR A 46 -0.18 5.41 9.01
CA THR A 46 0.49 5.41 10.32
C THR A 46 -0.18 6.37 11.29
N THR A 47 -0.80 7.43 10.75
CA THR A 47 -1.54 8.42 11.54
C THR A 47 -2.94 8.58 10.96
N PRO A 48 -4.01 8.38 11.74
CA PRO A 48 -5.37 8.43 11.21
C PRO A 48 -5.82 9.82 10.74
N ALA A 49 -5.19 10.87 11.21
CA ALA A 49 -5.63 12.25 10.97
C ALA A 49 -4.68 12.99 10.04
N GLY A 50 -4.27 12.40 8.93
CA GLY A 50 -3.35 13.07 8.02
C GLY A 50 -4.01 13.50 6.71
N PRO A 51 -3.50 14.56 6.06
CA PRO A 51 -3.96 14.95 4.73
C PRO A 51 -3.39 14.09 3.61
N ILE A 52 -2.60 13.08 3.93
CA ILE A 52 -1.91 12.26 2.92
C ILE A 52 -2.80 11.20 2.29
N GLY A 53 -3.96 10.89 2.88
CA GLY A 53 -4.86 9.87 2.35
C GLY A 53 -5.17 10.00 0.87
N PRO A 54 -5.65 11.17 0.41
CA PRO A 54 -5.92 11.37 -1.02
C PRO A 54 -4.70 11.20 -1.91
N MET A 55 -3.53 11.64 -1.45
CA MET A 55 -2.28 11.47 -2.19
C MET A 55 -1.91 10.00 -2.33
N VAL A 56 -2.06 9.24 -1.25
CA VAL A 56 -1.78 7.80 -1.26
C VAL A 56 -2.74 7.08 -2.21
N THR A 57 -4.02 7.41 -2.15
CA THR A 57 -5.02 6.83 -3.05
C THR A 57 -4.64 7.07 -4.50
N GLU A 58 -4.25 8.29 -4.85
CA GLU A 58 -3.82 8.63 -6.20
C GLU A 58 -2.60 7.82 -6.63
N GLN A 59 -1.62 7.69 -5.75
CA GLN A 59 -0.40 6.94 -6.07
C GLN A 59 -0.69 5.46 -6.26
N ILE A 60 -1.52 4.87 -5.40
CA ILE A 60 -1.91 3.47 -5.54
C ILE A 60 -2.56 3.24 -6.91
N GLU A 61 -3.51 4.09 -7.27
CA GLU A 61 -4.20 3.97 -8.56
C GLU A 61 -3.24 4.16 -9.73
N GLU A 62 -2.34 5.11 -9.64
CA GLU A 62 -1.38 5.39 -10.69
C GLU A 62 -0.44 4.20 -10.91
N PHE A 63 0.24 3.73 -9.86
CA PHE A 63 1.25 2.68 -10.01
C PHE A 63 0.64 1.33 -10.36
N VAL A 64 -0.50 1.00 -9.77
CA VAL A 64 -1.14 -0.29 -10.04
C VAL A 64 -1.75 -0.32 -11.44
N SER A 65 -2.31 0.80 -11.91
CA SER A 65 -2.92 0.87 -13.24
C SER A 65 -1.91 0.71 -14.38
N GLU A 66 -0.63 0.91 -14.10
CA GLU A 66 0.43 0.73 -15.09
C GLU A 66 0.74 -0.73 -15.38
N LEU A 67 0.29 -1.64 -14.54
CA LEU A 67 0.55 -3.06 -14.73
C LEU A 67 -0.27 -3.63 -15.89
N ASP A 68 0.36 -4.52 -16.66
CA ASP A 68 -0.33 -5.21 -17.74
C ASP A 68 -1.49 -6.03 -17.20
N GLY A 69 -2.63 -5.91 -17.83
CA GLY A 69 -3.82 -6.67 -17.45
C GLY A 69 -4.74 -5.97 -16.47
N VAL A 70 -4.33 -4.82 -15.93
CA VAL A 70 -5.17 -4.05 -15.02
C VAL A 70 -6.13 -3.19 -15.83
N THR A 71 -7.44 -3.32 -15.56
CA THR A 71 -8.49 -2.53 -16.20
C THR A 71 -9.09 -1.51 -15.25
N SER A 72 -9.07 -1.78 -13.95
CA SER A 72 -9.54 -0.82 -12.94
C SER A 72 -8.80 -1.04 -11.62
N VAL A 73 -8.67 0.04 -10.85
CA VAL A 73 -8.06 0.00 -9.53
C VAL A 73 -8.98 0.74 -8.56
N GLU A 74 -9.32 0.08 -7.46
CA GLU A 74 -10.01 0.72 -6.35
C GLU A 74 -9.13 0.62 -5.12
N SER A 75 -9.10 1.69 -4.33
CA SER A 75 -8.37 1.69 -3.07
C SER A 75 -9.32 2.04 -1.93
N SER A 76 -9.18 1.35 -0.81
CA SER A 76 -10.00 1.57 0.38
C SER A 76 -9.07 1.81 1.56
N MET A 77 -9.27 2.95 2.24
CA MET A 77 -8.50 3.28 3.43
C MET A 77 -9.29 2.84 4.66
N VAL A 78 -8.65 2.05 5.52
CA VAL A 78 -9.27 1.53 6.74
C VAL A 78 -8.38 1.85 7.94
N PHE A 79 -8.98 1.88 9.13
CA PHE A 79 -8.25 2.11 10.37
C PHE A 79 -8.40 0.96 11.36
N THR A 80 -8.96 -0.14 10.92
CA THR A 80 -9.15 -1.34 11.73
C THR A 80 -8.61 -2.56 10.98
N PRO A 81 -7.71 -3.33 11.55
CA PRO A 81 -7.04 -3.08 12.82
C PRO A 81 -6.10 -1.88 12.76
N PRO A 82 -5.84 -1.19 13.88
CA PRO A 82 -4.92 -0.06 13.87
C PRO A 82 -3.50 -0.52 13.55
N TRP A 83 -2.80 0.32 12.79
CA TRP A 83 -1.41 0.02 12.46
C TRP A 83 -0.51 0.21 13.69
N SER A 84 0.52 -0.64 13.77
CA SER A 84 1.57 -0.50 14.77
C SER A 84 2.91 -0.88 14.15
N PRO A 85 4.03 -0.46 14.75
CA PRO A 85 5.36 -0.82 14.23
C PRO A 85 5.61 -2.32 14.09
N ASP A 86 4.89 -3.14 14.85
CA ASP A 86 5.00 -4.60 14.74
C ASP A 86 4.63 -5.14 13.36
N LYS A 87 3.88 -4.37 12.58
CA LYS A 87 3.45 -4.77 11.24
C LYS A 87 4.51 -4.54 10.17
N MET A 88 5.57 -3.81 10.52
CA MET A 88 6.66 -3.55 9.58
C MET A 88 7.46 -4.81 9.28
N SER A 89 8.08 -4.84 8.08
CA SER A 89 9.06 -5.87 7.74
C SER A 89 10.26 -5.77 8.68
N GLU A 90 11.05 -6.84 8.76
CA GLU A 90 12.28 -6.82 9.57
C GLU A 90 13.24 -5.74 9.08
N ASP A 91 13.35 -5.57 7.75
CA ASP A 91 14.22 -4.55 7.17
C ASP A 91 13.76 -3.14 7.54
N ALA A 92 12.45 -2.90 7.53
CA ALA A 92 11.91 -1.60 7.92
C ALA A 92 12.14 -1.32 9.40
N LYS A 93 11.94 -2.31 10.25
CA LYS A 93 12.22 -2.18 11.69
C LYS A 93 13.67 -1.81 11.93
N PHE A 94 14.57 -2.51 11.25
CA PHE A 94 16.00 -2.24 11.37
C PHE A 94 16.34 -0.81 10.92
N ALA A 95 15.81 -0.40 9.78
CA ALA A 95 16.08 0.93 9.22
C ALA A 95 15.59 2.06 10.13
N LEU A 96 14.46 1.83 10.85
CA LEU A 96 13.87 2.86 11.71
C LEU A 96 14.25 2.71 13.19
N GLY A 97 15.04 1.71 13.53
CA GLY A 97 15.52 1.53 14.91
C GLY A 97 14.56 0.82 15.85
N TYR A 98 13.66 0.04 15.31
CA TYR A 98 12.72 -0.74 16.13
C TYR A 98 13.25 -2.12 16.50
#